data_7284f3dd6d612633fd1548aa755a6715
#
_entry.id   7284f3dd6d612633fd1548aa755a6715
#
_cell.length_a   1.000
_cell.length_b   1.000
_cell.length_c   1.000
_cell.angle_alpha   90.00
_cell.angle_beta   90.00
_cell.angle_gamma   90.00
#
_symmetry.space_group_name_H-M   'P 1'
#
loop_
_entity.id
_entity.type
_entity.pdbx_description
1 polymer ?
#
loop_
_entity_poly.entity_id
_entity_poly.type
_entity_poly.pdbx_seq_one_letter_code
_entity_poly.pdbx_strand_id
1 'polypeptide(L)'
;KDMISKVFKSLKQINKKNEKIEIAFFPTRVLMQDFTGVPAVADLAAMRNALKLRGIEPKKINPLSRVDLVIDHSVMVDNYKDNNALKENVKKEFDRNKERYEFLKWGQSSFDNFYLVPPGAGICHQVNLENISKTIWMKEIDNQNYLFPGSVVGTDSHTTMVNSLSVL
;
A
#
# COMPACT_ATOMS: atom_id res chain seq x y z
N LYS A 1 13.92 -20.83 -13.99
CA LYS A 1 13.31 -22.18 -13.98
C LYS A 1 13.52 -22.89 -12.64
N ASP A 2 14.65 -22.73 -11.97
CA ASP A 2 14.97 -23.43 -10.71
C ASP A 2 14.10 -22.95 -9.52
N MET A 3 13.80 -21.65 -9.43
CA MET A 3 12.97 -21.08 -8.35
C MET A 3 11.50 -21.56 -8.42
N ILE A 4 10.92 -21.63 -9.60
CA ILE A 4 9.54 -22.12 -9.81
C ILE A 4 9.46 -23.60 -9.41
N SER A 5 10.44 -24.41 -9.79
CA SER A 5 10.50 -25.82 -9.43
C SER A 5 10.60 -26.02 -7.89
N LYS A 6 11.39 -25.17 -7.20
CA LYS A 6 11.49 -25.18 -5.73
C LYS A 6 10.16 -24.82 -5.06
N VAL A 7 9.50 -23.76 -5.53
CA VAL A 7 8.19 -23.35 -5.01
C VAL A 7 7.13 -24.45 -5.22
N PHE A 8 7.08 -25.05 -6.41
CA PHE A 8 6.16 -26.18 -6.66
C PHE A 8 6.43 -27.38 -5.77
N LYS A 9 7.70 -27.70 -5.53
CA LYS A 9 8.08 -28.81 -4.63
C LYS A 9 7.67 -28.51 -3.20
N SER A 10 7.86 -27.28 -2.75
CA SER A 10 7.45 -26.81 -1.42
C SER A 10 5.94 -26.82 -1.25
N LEU A 11 5.16 -26.37 -2.23
CA LEU A 11 3.69 -26.39 -2.19
C LEU A 11 3.13 -27.82 -2.12
N LYS A 12 3.77 -28.79 -2.80
CA LYS A 12 3.37 -30.21 -2.71
C LYS A 12 3.64 -30.82 -1.32
N GLN A 13 4.53 -30.25 -0.55
CA GLN A 13 4.92 -30.72 0.78
C GLN A 13 4.16 -30.03 1.93
N ILE A 14 3.42 -28.96 1.66
CA ILE A 14 2.66 -28.18 2.66
C ILE A 14 1.69 -29.05 3.50
N ASN A 15 1.19 -30.16 2.96
CA ASN A 15 0.31 -31.09 3.67
C ASN A 15 1.05 -32.11 4.56
N LYS A 16 2.38 -32.12 4.57
CA LYS A 16 3.16 -32.97 5.48
C LYS A 16 3.38 -32.22 6.78
N LYS A 17 2.75 -32.67 7.84
CA LYS A 17 2.55 -32.03 9.15
C LYS A 17 3.80 -31.54 9.91
N ASN A 18 5.02 -31.71 9.44
CA ASN A 18 6.22 -31.47 10.26
C ASN A 18 7.37 -30.67 9.60
N GLU A 19 7.21 -30.14 8.42
CA GLU A 19 8.27 -29.33 7.81
C GLU A 19 7.84 -27.88 7.71
N LYS A 20 8.57 -26.99 8.40
CA LYS A 20 8.44 -25.53 8.16
C LYS A 20 9.08 -25.23 6.81
N ILE A 21 8.26 -24.88 5.84
CA ILE A 21 8.70 -24.54 4.50
C ILE A 21 8.58 -23.03 4.32
N GLU A 22 9.68 -22.37 4.04
CA GLU A 22 9.71 -20.96 3.68
C GLU A 22 9.49 -20.82 2.17
N ILE A 23 8.54 -19.97 1.79
CA ILE A 23 8.29 -19.58 0.40
C ILE A 23 8.43 -18.08 0.26
N ALA A 24 9.15 -17.64 -0.77
CA ALA A 24 9.16 -16.24 -1.15
C ALA A 24 7.99 -15.97 -2.10
N PHE A 25 7.22 -14.94 -1.81
CA PHE A 25 6.13 -14.49 -2.67
C PHE A 25 6.05 -12.96 -2.68
N PHE A 26 5.41 -12.42 -3.72
CA PHE A 26 5.10 -11.00 -3.78
C PHE A 26 3.62 -10.81 -3.40
N PRO A 27 3.30 -9.97 -2.40
CA PRO A 27 1.93 -9.63 -2.12
C PRO A 27 1.32 -8.91 -3.32
N THR A 28 0.03 -9.08 -3.52
CA THR A 28 -0.70 -8.36 -4.56
C THR A 28 -0.66 -6.87 -4.28
N ARG A 29 -0.66 -6.51 -3.00
CA ARG A 29 -0.75 -5.15 -2.54
C ARG A 29 -0.05 -4.96 -1.20
N VAL A 30 0.52 -3.77 -1.02
CA VAL A 30 1.02 -3.27 0.26
C VAL A 30 0.09 -2.15 0.72
N LEU A 31 -0.46 -2.28 1.91
CA LEU A 31 -1.27 -1.25 2.55
C LEU A 31 -0.40 -0.45 3.50
N MET A 32 -0.40 0.86 3.34
CA MET A 32 0.36 1.79 4.19
C MET A 32 -0.59 2.82 4.79
N GLN A 33 -0.32 3.22 6.01
CA GLN A 33 -0.84 4.46 6.56
C GLN A 33 0.18 5.60 6.34
N ASP A 34 -0.23 6.83 6.52
CA ASP A 34 0.63 7.99 6.23
C ASP A 34 1.85 8.09 7.16
N PHE A 35 1.73 7.73 8.44
CA PHE A 35 2.87 7.76 9.38
C PHE A 35 3.97 6.77 9.04
N THR A 36 3.63 5.60 8.53
CA THR A 36 4.60 4.58 8.10
C THR A 36 4.95 4.70 6.62
N GLY A 37 4.03 5.21 5.81
CA GLY A 37 4.17 5.32 4.37
C GLY A 37 5.01 6.51 3.91
N VAL A 38 4.94 7.67 4.59
CA VAL A 38 5.76 8.84 4.24
C VAL A 38 7.26 8.52 4.26
N PRO A 39 7.82 7.89 5.29
CA PRO A 39 9.22 7.46 5.27
C PRO A 39 9.54 6.52 4.10
N ALA A 40 8.68 5.53 3.81
CA ALA A 40 8.90 4.61 2.71
C ALA A 40 8.91 5.32 1.34
N VAL A 41 8.03 6.29 1.13
CA VAL A 41 8.02 7.12 -0.10
C VAL A 41 9.26 8.00 -0.17
N ALA A 42 9.74 8.53 0.98
CA ALA A 42 10.98 9.29 1.03
C ALA A 42 12.19 8.44 0.64
N ASP A 43 12.25 7.18 1.09
CA ASP A 43 13.31 6.25 0.68
C ASP A 43 13.28 5.98 -0.82
N LEU A 44 12.10 5.74 -1.41
CA LEU A 44 11.96 5.59 -2.87
C LEU A 44 12.41 6.84 -3.62
N ALA A 45 12.11 8.03 -3.11
CA ALA A 45 12.58 9.29 -3.68
C ALA A 45 14.10 9.43 -3.59
N ALA A 46 14.69 9.07 -2.45
CA ALA A 46 16.14 9.05 -2.26
C ALA A 46 16.83 8.06 -3.22
N MET A 47 16.26 6.87 -3.41
CA MET A 47 16.76 5.90 -4.39
C MET A 47 16.73 6.45 -5.82
N ARG A 48 15.66 7.14 -6.22
CA ARG A 48 15.59 7.84 -7.52
C ARG A 48 16.68 8.89 -7.67
N ASN A 49 16.92 9.67 -6.62
CA ASN A 49 17.98 10.68 -6.63
C ASN A 49 19.38 10.03 -6.78
N ALA A 50 19.62 8.93 -6.06
CA ALA A 50 20.87 8.19 -6.17
C ALA A 50 21.11 7.63 -7.59
N LEU A 51 20.07 7.15 -8.28
CA LEU A 51 20.17 6.74 -9.68
C LEU A 51 20.49 7.92 -10.60
N LYS A 52 19.81 9.05 -10.41
CA LYS A 52 20.04 10.28 -11.18
C LYS A 52 21.49 10.74 -11.08
N LEU A 53 22.06 10.74 -9.88
CA LEU A 53 23.48 11.10 -9.67
C LEU A 53 24.47 10.16 -10.38
N ARG A 54 24.05 8.94 -10.68
CA ARG A 54 24.83 7.94 -11.43
C ARG A 54 24.53 7.93 -12.93
N GLY A 55 23.73 8.87 -13.44
CA GLY A 55 23.33 8.92 -14.84
C GLY A 55 22.36 7.80 -15.26
N ILE A 56 21.70 7.16 -14.30
CA ILE A 56 20.73 6.09 -14.54
C ILE A 56 19.32 6.68 -14.50
N GLU A 57 18.42 6.17 -15.35
CA GLU A 57 17.02 6.61 -15.41
C GLU A 57 16.29 6.40 -14.06
N PRO A 58 15.89 7.49 -13.37
CA PRO A 58 15.26 7.38 -12.04
C PRO A 58 13.93 6.63 -12.03
N LYS A 59 13.18 6.65 -13.12
CA LYS A 59 11.87 5.97 -13.24
C LYS A 59 11.97 4.44 -13.13
N LYS A 60 13.17 3.87 -13.16
CA LYS A 60 13.39 2.45 -12.86
C LYS A 60 13.04 2.09 -11.40
N ILE A 61 13.05 3.07 -10.50
CA ILE A 61 12.60 2.88 -9.11
C ILE A 61 11.10 3.15 -9.05
N ASN A 62 10.34 2.08 -8.86
CA ASN A 62 8.92 2.08 -8.58
C ASN A 62 8.61 1.00 -7.52
N PRO A 63 7.52 1.08 -6.78
CA PRO A 63 7.06 -0.03 -5.96
C PRO A 63 6.88 -1.29 -6.81
N LEU A 64 7.41 -2.42 -6.34
CA LEU A 64 7.32 -3.71 -7.06
C LEU A 64 5.89 -4.28 -7.06
N SER A 65 5.15 -4.03 -6.00
CA SER A 65 3.72 -4.34 -5.87
C SER A 65 2.93 -3.05 -5.78
N ARG A 66 1.65 -3.12 -6.04
CA ARG A 66 0.74 -2.00 -5.80
C ARG A 66 0.83 -1.55 -4.34
N VAL A 67 0.95 -0.27 -4.12
CA VAL A 67 0.89 0.39 -2.82
C VAL A 67 -0.38 1.22 -2.74
N ASP A 68 -1.21 0.98 -1.74
CA ASP A 68 -2.31 1.86 -1.35
C ASP A 68 -1.93 2.51 -0.02
N LEU A 69 -1.66 3.81 -0.05
CA LEU A 69 -1.39 4.60 1.14
C LEU A 69 -2.68 5.33 1.54
N VAL A 70 -3.15 5.04 2.74
CA VAL A 70 -4.36 5.66 3.30
C VAL A 70 -3.94 6.64 4.38
N ILE A 71 -4.44 7.86 4.29
CA ILE A 71 -4.33 8.83 5.37
C ILE A 71 -5.34 8.44 6.43
N ASP A 72 -4.87 7.67 7.40
CA ASP A 72 -5.68 6.85 8.31
C ASP A 72 -5.91 7.50 9.67
N HIS A 73 -5.24 8.59 9.97
CA HIS A 73 -5.46 9.31 11.21
C HIS A 73 -6.77 10.11 11.18
N SER A 74 -7.40 10.20 12.34
CA SER A 74 -8.63 10.96 12.50
C SER A 74 -8.40 12.44 12.28
N VAL A 75 -9.33 13.11 11.63
CA VAL A 75 -9.39 14.56 11.57
C VAL A 75 -9.60 15.11 12.98
N MET A 76 -8.71 16.00 13.41
CA MET A 76 -8.84 16.63 14.72
C MET A 76 -10.10 17.49 14.79
N VAL A 77 -10.87 17.34 15.87
CA VAL A 77 -12.09 18.11 16.08
C VAL A 77 -11.75 19.42 16.78
N ASP A 78 -11.57 20.47 15.99
CA ASP A 78 -11.39 21.84 16.51
C ASP A 78 -12.72 22.57 16.67
N ASN A 79 -13.61 22.37 15.69
CA ASN A 79 -14.95 22.95 15.67
C ASN A 79 -15.98 21.85 15.83
N TYR A 80 -17.05 22.14 16.58
CA TYR A 80 -18.12 21.19 16.87
C TYR A 80 -19.47 21.95 17.03
N LYS A 81 -20.56 21.16 17.01
CA LYS A 81 -21.94 21.70 17.15
C LYS A 81 -22.38 22.70 16.07
N ASP A 82 -21.76 22.65 14.91
CA ASP A 82 -22.12 23.47 13.75
C ASP A 82 -22.17 22.59 12.50
N ASN A 83 -23.06 22.91 11.57
CA ASN A 83 -23.23 22.20 10.31
C ASN A 83 -21.98 22.29 9.41
N ASN A 84 -21.16 23.30 9.60
CA ASN A 84 -19.90 23.49 8.86
C ASN A 84 -18.67 22.89 9.56
N ALA A 85 -18.81 22.40 10.79
CA ALA A 85 -17.69 21.96 11.62
C ALA A 85 -16.82 20.91 10.93
N LEU A 86 -17.41 19.93 10.26
CA LEU A 86 -16.66 18.92 9.51
C LEU A 86 -15.80 19.55 8.40
N LYS A 87 -16.37 20.44 7.61
CA LYS A 87 -15.67 21.12 6.51
C LYS A 87 -14.52 21.98 7.00
N GLU A 88 -14.72 22.67 8.11
CA GLU A 88 -13.66 23.50 8.72
C GLU A 88 -12.55 22.66 9.33
N ASN A 89 -12.89 21.56 10.00
CA ASN A 89 -11.90 20.63 10.56
C ASN A 89 -11.06 19.99 9.45
N VAL A 90 -11.67 19.54 8.35
CA VAL A 90 -10.96 19.01 7.19
C VAL A 90 -10.04 20.08 6.58
N LYS A 91 -10.50 21.33 6.46
CA LYS A 91 -9.65 22.41 5.95
C LYS A 91 -8.43 22.63 6.84
N LYS A 92 -8.61 22.71 8.16
CA LYS A 92 -7.52 22.84 9.12
C LYS A 92 -6.53 21.66 9.07
N GLU A 93 -7.04 20.45 8.83
CA GLU A 93 -6.23 19.25 8.63
C GLU A 93 -5.29 19.40 7.43
N PHE A 94 -5.82 19.86 6.29
CA PHE A 94 -4.99 20.14 5.12
C PHE A 94 -3.98 21.26 5.35
N ASP A 95 -4.36 22.32 6.03
CA ASP A 95 -3.46 23.44 6.31
C ASP A 95 -2.30 23.01 7.25
N ARG A 96 -2.58 22.19 8.26
CA ARG A 96 -1.58 21.67 9.21
C ARG A 96 -0.59 20.69 8.58
N ASN A 97 -1.06 19.87 7.66
CA ASN A 97 -0.28 18.80 7.05
C ASN A 97 0.06 19.07 5.58
N LYS A 98 0.06 20.32 5.18
CA LYS A 98 0.22 20.73 3.77
C LYS A 98 1.44 20.10 3.11
N GLU A 99 2.62 20.23 3.72
CA GLU A 99 3.87 19.69 3.15
C GLU A 99 3.81 18.16 2.97
N ARG A 100 3.24 17.45 3.95
CA ARG A 100 3.07 15.99 3.88
C ARG A 100 2.18 15.60 2.72
N TYR A 101 1.05 16.29 2.56
CA TYR A 101 0.08 15.96 1.53
C TYR A 101 0.56 16.35 0.13
N GLU A 102 1.27 17.45 0.01
CA GLU A 102 1.94 17.82 -1.24
C GLU A 102 2.99 16.77 -1.66
N PHE A 103 3.78 16.30 -0.70
CA PHE A 103 4.76 15.25 -0.94
C PHE A 103 4.10 13.91 -1.35
N LEU A 104 3.06 13.49 -0.65
CA LEU A 104 2.33 12.26 -1.00
C LEU A 104 1.63 12.37 -2.36
N LYS A 105 1.08 13.54 -2.69
CA LYS A 105 0.49 13.81 -4.00
C LYS A 105 1.54 13.77 -5.11
N TRP A 106 2.72 14.30 -4.86
CA TRP A 106 3.86 14.15 -5.75
C TRP A 106 4.20 12.67 -5.95
N GLY A 107 4.25 11.88 -4.87
CA GLY A 107 4.48 10.44 -4.93
C GLY A 107 3.47 9.73 -5.85
N GLN A 108 2.19 10.02 -5.69
CA GLN A 108 1.12 9.47 -6.53
C GLN A 108 1.29 9.78 -8.02
N SER A 109 1.78 10.97 -8.35
CA SER A 109 2.03 11.37 -9.75
C SER A 109 3.35 10.85 -10.30
N SER A 110 4.28 10.45 -9.44
CA SER A 110 5.65 10.09 -9.80
C SER A 110 5.88 8.59 -9.88
N PHE A 111 5.15 7.79 -9.11
CA PHE A 111 5.28 6.34 -9.06
C PHE A 111 4.09 5.65 -9.71
N ASP A 112 4.35 4.65 -10.56
CA ASP A 112 3.31 3.98 -11.36
C ASP A 112 2.37 3.11 -10.52
N ASN A 113 2.87 2.51 -9.43
CA ASN A 113 2.14 1.57 -8.57
C ASN A 113 1.76 2.16 -7.21
N PHE A 114 1.65 3.47 -7.10
CA PHE A 114 1.37 4.16 -5.86
C PHE A 114 0.03 4.91 -5.92
N TYR A 115 -0.86 4.59 -4.98
CA TYR A 115 -2.19 5.17 -4.88
C TYR A 115 -2.38 5.79 -3.50
N LEU A 116 -3.01 6.96 -3.47
CA LEU A 116 -3.24 7.73 -2.25
C LEU A 116 -4.73 7.88 -1.99
N VAL A 117 -5.15 7.52 -0.78
CA VAL A 117 -6.50 7.81 -0.26
C VAL A 117 -6.41 9.03 0.65
N PRO A 118 -7.11 10.13 0.32
CA PRO A 118 -7.01 11.39 1.04
C PRO A 118 -7.62 11.31 2.46
N PRO A 119 -7.30 12.27 3.34
CA PRO A 119 -7.92 12.37 4.66
C PRO A 119 -9.43 12.63 4.55
N GLY A 120 -10.18 12.16 5.55
CA GLY A 120 -11.64 12.31 5.58
C GLY A 120 -12.40 11.26 4.76
N ALA A 121 -11.69 10.37 4.05
CA ALA A 121 -12.32 9.25 3.34
C ALA A 121 -12.69 8.08 4.28
N GLY A 122 -12.34 8.17 5.55
CA GLY A 122 -12.56 7.17 6.58
C GLY A 122 -11.29 6.39 6.94
N ILE A 123 -11.30 5.79 8.13
CA ILE A 123 -10.19 4.96 8.62
C ILE A 123 -10.09 3.70 7.78
N CYS A 124 -8.90 3.38 7.25
CA CYS A 124 -8.70 2.26 6.33
C CYS A 124 -9.10 0.91 6.94
N HIS A 125 -8.93 0.75 8.24
CA HIS A 125 -9.22 -0.49 8.95
C HIS A 125 -10.73 -0.73 9.20
N GLN A 126 -11.59 0.24 8.97
CA GLN A 126 -13.02 0.16 9.28
C GLN A 126 -13.92 0.51 8.10
N VAL A 127 -13.61 1.56 7.36
CA VAL A 127 -14.55 2.15 6.39
C VAL A 127 -14.12 1.94 4.94
N ASN A 128 -12.83 1.97 4.68
CA ASN A 128 -12.32 1.88 3.31
C ASN A 128 -12.06 0.47 2.80
N LEU A 129 -12.21 -0.54 3.65
CA LEU A 129 -11.93 -1.93 3.26
C LEU A 129 -12.76 -2.36 2.04
N GLU A 130 -14.03 -2.02 2.01
CA GLU A 130 -14.92 -2.35 0.89
C GLU A 130 -14.45 -1.72 -0.42
N ASN A 131 -13.90 -0.52 -0.37
CA ASN A 131 -13.44 0.21 -1.55
C ASN A 131 -12.04 -0.23 -2.02
N ILE A 132 -11.17 -0.59 -1.08
CA ILE A 132 -9.80 -1.00 -1.39
C ILE A 132 -9.63 -2.51 -1.50
N SER A 133 -10.63 -3.27 -1.06
CA SER A 133 -10.63 -4.72 -1.06
C SER A 133 -11.06 -5.27 -2.40
N LYS A 134 -10.14 -5.89 -3.10
CA LYS A 134 -10.42 -6.64 -4.32
C LYS A 134 -10.00 -8.09 -4.11
N THR A 135 -10.97 -9.01 -4.10
CA THR A 135 -10.74 -10.42 -3.80
C THR A 135 -10.03 -11.16 -4.93
N ILE A 136 -10.40 -10.86 -6.17
CA ILE A 136 -9.81 -11.48 -7.37
C ILE A 136 -9.10 -10.39 -8.17
N TRP A 137 -7.85 -10.66 -8.46
CA TRP A 137 -7.00 -9.82 -9.28
C TRP A 137 -6.74 -10.48 -10.62
N MET A 138 -6.48 -9.66 -11.63
CA MET A 138 -6.09 -10.09 -12.95
C MET A 138 -4.74 -9.45 -13.32
N LYS A 139 -3.86 -10.26 -13.87
CA LYS A 139 -2.59 -9.80 -14.45
C LYS A 139 -2.41 -10.44 -15.81
N GLU A 140 -2.06 -9.63 -16.79
CA GLU A 140 -1.64 -10.09 -18.10
C GLU A 140 -0.17 -10.45 -18.09
N ILE A 141 0.17 -11.66 -18.50
CA ILE A 141 1.54 -12.16 -18.64
C ILE A 141 1.59 -12.89 -19.98
N ASP A 142 2.49 -12.52 -20.87
CA ASP A 142 2.67 -13.13 -22.20
C ASP A 142 1.37 -13.20 -23.02
N ASN A 143 0.60 -12.10 -23.02
CA ASN A 143 -0.72 -11.96 -23.67
C ASN A 143 -1.79 -12.95 -23.14
N GLN A 144 -1.61 -13.47 -21.94
CA GLN A 144 -2.59 -14.31 -21.25
C GLN A 144 -3.03 -13.66 -19.94
N ASN A 145 -4.33 -13.70 -19.67
CA ASN A 145 -4.90 -13.19 -18.44
C ASN A 145 -4.88 -14.24 -17.33
N TYR A 146 -4.19 -13.95 -16.25
CA TYR A 146 -4.15 -14.78 -15.06
C TYR A 146 -5.01 -14.17 -13.97
N LEU A 147 -5.92 -14.95 -13.44
CA LEU A 147 -6.74 -14.60 -12.27
C LEU A 147 -6.12 -15.22 -11.02
N PHE A 148 -6.03 -14.46 -9.95
CA PHE A 148 -5.47 -14.93 -8.69
C PHE A 148 -6.12 -14.22 -7.49
N PRO A 149 -6.13 -14.85 -6.30
CA PRO A 149 -6.66 -14.23 -5.10
C PRO A 149 -5.77 -13.06 -4.68
N GLY A 150 -6.39 -12.03 -4.09
CA GLY A 150 -5.66 -10.93 -3.48
C GLY A 150 -4.87 -11.38 -2.26
N SER A 151 -3.75 -10.72 -2.00
CA SER A 151 -2.99 -10.82 -0.76
C SER A 151 -2.52 -9.43 -0.36
N VAL A 152 -2.53 -9.13 0.93
CA VAL A 152 -2.21 -7.81 1.46
C VAL A 152 -1.17 -7.94 2.56
N VAL A 153 -0.14 -7.11 2.49
CA VAL A 153 0.82 -6.90 3.58
C VAL A 153 0.68 -5.46 4.04
N GLY A 154 0.53 -5.25 5.32
CA GLY A 154 0.47 -3.92 5.93
C GLY A 154 1.81 -3.50 6.54
N THR A 155 2.02 -2.19 6.63
CA THR A 155 3.21 -1.61 7.28
C THR A 155 3.01 -1.31 8.76
N ASP A 156 1.82 -1.56 9.28
CA ASP A 156 1.46 -1.32 10.67
C ASP A 156 0.74 -2.51 11.30
N SER A 157 0.66 -2.53 12.63
CA SER A 157 0.00 -3.61 13.37
C SER A 157 -1.53 -3.62 13.19
N HIS A 158 -2.13 -2.50 12.85
CA HIS A 158 -3.58 -2.40 12.67
C HIS A 158 -4.05 -3.17 11.43
N THR A 159 -3.27 -3.22 10.37
CA THR A 159 -3.63 -3.95 9.15
C THR A 159 -3.90 -5.44 9.44
N THR A 160 -3.09 -6.06 10.28
CA THR A 160 -3.28 -7.47 10.67
C THR A 160 -4.52 -7.68 11.54
N MET A 161 -4.93 -6.66 12.30
CA MET A 161 -6.11 -6.72 13.16
C MET A 161 -7.44 -6.68 12.40
N VAL A 162 -7.42 -6.25 11.15
CA VAL A 162 -8.60 -6.31 10.28
C VAL A 162 -9.09 -7.73 10.06
N ASN A 163 -8.19 -8.70 10.10
CA ASN A 163 -8.46 -10.14 9.99
C ASN A 163 -9.37 -10.51 8.81
N SER A 164 -9.23 -9.78 7.71
CA SER A 164 -10.01 -9.99 6.49
C SER A 164 -9.17 -9.65 5.26
N LEU A 165 -9.69 -9.89 4.06
CA LEU A 165 -9.15 -9.45 2.79
C LEU A 165 -7.78 -10.03 2.43
N SER A 166 -7.49 -11.24 2.88
CA SER A 166 -6.22 -11.91 2.61
C SER A 166 -5.01 -11.14 3.18
N VAL A 167 -5.19 -10.49 4.32
CA VAL A 167 -4.08 -9.90 5.08
C VAL A 167 -3.25 -11.03 5.66
N LEU A 168 -1.95 -10.94 5.45
CA LEU A 168 -0.95 -11.93 5.86
C LEU A 168 -0.19 -11.43 7.08
#